data_4887b0b525422b283b92d1efae001c23
#
_entry.id   4887b0b525422b283b92d1efae001c23
#
_cell.length_a   1.000
_cell.length_b   1.000
_cell.length_c   1.000
_cell.angle_alpha   90.00
_cell.angle_beta   90.00
_cell.angle_gamma   90.00
#
_symmetry.space_group_name_H-M   'P 1'
#
loop_
_entity.id
_entity.type
_entity.pdbx_description
1 polymer ?
#
loop_
_entity_poly.entity_id
_entity_poly.type
_entity_poly.pdbx_seq_one_letter_code
_entity_poly.pdbx_strand_id
1 'polypeptide(L)'
;MADSSKLVPFILSWETDKYTNNKHDRGRATKYGITLATWRRVGYDKNGDGVLNEEDVKRLTEEDFHRVFKQNYWNACKADQIQDQSVANMLVDFAYNSGVSKAVKHLQLVLGITADGIIGNKTLYAINKSNGERLFEAFKKDRKAYLNRIAVGDQKGFLKGWLRRLSYITYGNLKLNK
;
A
#
# COMPACT_ATOMS: atom_id res chain seq x y z
N MET A 1 4.47 17.12 8.65
CA MET A 1 3.86 15.82 8.90
C MET A 1 3.07 15.41 7.67
N ALA A 2 3.18 14.17 7.25
CA ALA A 2 2.45 13.69 6.09
C ALA A 2 0.95 13.53 6.37
N ASP A 3 0.15 13.62 5.31
CA ASP A 3 -1.31 13.59 5.34
C ASP A 3 -1.83 12.50 4.38
N SER A 4 -2.66 11.59 4.90
CA SER A 4 -3.25 10.51 4.14
C SER A 4 -4.18 10.97 3.02
N SER A 5 -4.85 12.12 3.17
CA SER A 5 -5.75 12.67 2.16
C SER A 5 -5.05 12.97 0.83
N LYS A 6 -3.74 13.21 0.85
CA LYS A 6 -2.93 13.44 -0.34
C LYS A 6 -2.61 12.17 -1.12
N LEU A 7 -2.62 10.99 -0.46
CA LEU A 7 -2.33 9.70 -1.11
C LEU A 7 -3.61 8.98 -1.58
N VAL A 8 -4.70 9.12 -0.85
CA VAL A 8 -5.96 8.41 -1.12
C VAL A 8 -6.46 8.54 -2.57
N PRO A 9 -6.50 9.74 -3.20
CA PRO A 9 -6.93 9.85 -4.59
C PRO A 9 -6.04 9.05 -5.56
N PHE A 10 -4.74 8.97 -5.26
CA PHE A 10 -3.82 8.16 -6.04
C PHE A 10 -4.15 6.66 -5.92
N ILE A 11 -4.32 6.16 -4.70
CA ILE A 11 -4.68 4.74 -4.50
C ILE A 11 -5.98 4.41 -5.23
N LEU A 12 -7.05 5.20 -5.00
CA LEU A 12 -8.35 4.98 -5.63
C LEU A 12 -8.31 5.05 -7.16
N SER A 13 -7.39 5.83 -7.75
CA SER A 13 -7.24 5.87 -9.21
C SER A 13 -6.70 4.56 -9.82
N TRP A 14 -6.13 3.69 -9.00
CA TRP A 14 -5.62 2.37 -9.41
C TRP A 14 -6.53 1.21 -8.98
N GLU A 15 -7.42 1.44 -8.03
CA GLU A 15 -8.34 0.43 -7.54
C GLU A 15 -9.69 0.57 -8.23
N THR A 16 -10.38 -0.55 -8.42
CA THR A 16 -11.74 -0.53 -8.97
C THR A 16 -12.77 -0.57 -7.85
N ASP A 17 -13.82 0.23 -8.00
CA ASP A 17 -15.06 0.14 -7.21
C ASP A 17 -15.92 -1.07 -7.60
N LYS A 18 -15.57 -1.74 -8.69
CA LYS A 18 -16.27 -2.94 -9.15
C LYS A 18 -15.84 -4.15 -8.34
N TYR A 19 -16.84 -4.91 -7.92
CA TYR A 19 -16.59 -6.23 -7.34
C TYR A 19 -16.01 -7.17 -8.39
N THR A 20 -14.95 -7.87 -8.04
CA THR A 20 -14.35 -8.92 -8.86
C THR A 20 -14.18 -10.21 -8.03
N ASN A 21 -14.38 -11.37 -8.66
CA ASN A 21 -14.14 -12.67 -8.04
C ASN A 21 -13.52 -13.60 -9.09
N ASN A 22 -12.24 -13.41 -9.34
CA ASN A 22 -11.50 -14.22 -10.29
C ASN A 22 -10.84 -15.39 -9.57
N LYS A 23 -11.18 -16.64 -9.95
CA LYS A 23 -10.62 -17.87 -9.36
C LYS A 23 -9.09 -17.99 -9.54
N HIS A 24 -8.53 -17.34 -10.53
CA HIS A 24 -7.10 -17.30 -10.81
C HIS A 24 -6.36 -16.16 -10.08
N ASP A 25 -7.09 -15.23 -9.46
CA ASP A 25 -6.51 -14.19 -8.64
C ASP A 25 -6.43 -14.66 -7.18
N ARG A 26 -5.26 -14.48 -6.56
CA ARG A 26 -5.07 -14.80 -5.13
C ARG A 26 -6.00 -14.01 -4.22
N GLY A 27 -6.44 -12.83 -4.66
CA GLY A 27 -7.37 -11.98 -3.93
C GLY A 27 -8.82 -12.50 -3.96
N ARG A 28 -9.21 -13.28 -4.97
CA ARG A 28 -10.58 -13.74 -5.20
C ARG A 28 -11.60 -12.59 -5.10
N ALA A 29 -12.60 -12.71 -4.21
CA ALA A 29 -13.58 -11.67 -3.95
C ALA A 29 -12.88 -10.38 -3.47
N THR A 30 -12.90 -9.34 -4.30
CA THR A 30 -12.18 -8.09 -4.08
C THR A 30 -13.03 -6.90 -4.53
N LYS A 31 -13.00 -5.81 -3.77
CA LYS A 31 -13.56 -4.50 -4.14
C LYS A 31 -12.75 -3.40 -3.48
N TYR A 32 -12.47 -2.30 -4.17
CA TYR A 32 -11.57 -1.24 -3.70
C TYR A 32 -10.18 -1.76 -3.25
N GLY A 33 -9.66 -2.83 -3.87
CA GLY A 33 -8.43 -3.48 -3.43
C GLY A 33 -8.52 -4.23 -2.09
N ILE A 34 -9.69 -4.26 -1.45
CA ILE A 34 -9.94 -5.01 -0.22
C ILE A 34 -10.41 -6.42 -0.58
N THR A 35 -9.58 -7.42 -0.28
CA THR A 35 -9.92 -8.83 -0.49
C THR A 35 -10.81 -9.36 0.64
N LEU A 36 -11.53 -10.47 0.38
CA LEU A 36 -12.29 -11.16 1.43
C LEU A 36 -11.39 -11.56 2.62
N ALA A 37 -10.15 -11.99 2.36
CA ALA A 37 -9.20 -12.33 3.43
C ALA A 37 -8.87 -11.11 4.31
N THR A 38 -8.69 -9.94 3.70
CA THR A 38 -8.52 -8.68 4.43
C THR A 38 -9.78 -8.34 5.21
N TRP A 39 -10.97 -8.42 4.57
CA TRP A 39 -12.24 -8.08 5.20
C TRP A 39 -12.57 -8.96 6.41
N ARG A 40 -12.30 -10.27 6.35
CA ARG A 40 -12.45 -11.19 7.48
C ARG A 40 -11.61 -10.81 8.70
N ARG A 41 -10.49 -10.14 8.49
CA ARG A 41 -9.61 -9.73 9.59
C ARG A 41 -10.00 -8.38 10.21
N VAL A 42 -10.52 -7.44 9.41
CA VAL A 42 -10.69 -6.05 9.84
C VAL A 42 -12.07 -5.48 9.58
N GLY A 43 -12.94 -6.25 8.93
CA GLY A 43 -14.29 -5.87 8.57
C GLY A 43 -15.34 -6.21 9.63
N TYR A 44 -16.57 -6.06 9.22
CA TYR A 44 -17.76 -6.40 10.00
C TYR A 44 -18.82 -6.97 9.04
N ASP A 45 -19.80 -7.65 9.58
CA ASP A 45 -20.94 -8.17 8.84
C ASP A 45 -21.80 -7.00 8.32
N LYS A 46 -21.82 -6.82 7.00
CA LYS A 46 -22.53 -5.72 6.32
C LYS A 46 -23.95 -6.08 5.94
N ASN A 47 -24.25 -7.37 5.85
CA ASN A 47 -25.57 -7.85 5.45
C ASN A 47 -26.43 -8.37 6.62
N GLY A 48 -25.83 -8.56 7.80
CA GLY A 48 -26.51 -8.99 9.02
C GLY A 48 -26.79 -10.50 9.06
N ASP A 49 -26.07 -11.32 8.23
CA ASP A 49 -26.29 -12.76 8.19
C ASP A 49 -25.43 -13.55 9.21
N GLY A 50 -24.59 -12.85 9.97
CA GLY A 50 -23.70 -13.42 10.97
C GLY A 50 -22.41 -14.02 10.43
N VAL A 51 -22.13 -13.90 9.12
CA VAL A 51 -20.96 -14.52 8.47
C VAL A 51 -20.20 -13.51 7.61
N LEU A 52 -18.90 -13.38 7.82
CA LEU A 52 -18.05 -12.58 6.94
C LEU A 52 -17.72 -13.34 5.64
N ASN A 53 -18.40 -12.97 4.56
CA ASN A 53 -18.36 -13.68 3.28
C ASN A 53 -18.25 -12.73 2.06
N GLU A 54 -18.44 -13.26 0.86
CA GLU A 54 -18.33 -12.50 -0.40
C GLU A 54 -19.43 -11.44 -0.54
N GLU A 55 -20.60 -11.64 0.08
CA GLU A 55 -21.71 -10.68 0.03
C GLU A 55 -21.34 -9.38 0.77
N ASP A 56 -20.56 -9.46 1.86
CA ASP A 56 -20.04 -8.27 2.52
C ASP A 56 -19.07 -7.51 1.62
N VAL A 57 -18.18 -8.23 0.92
CA VAL A 57 -17.22 -7.60 0.00
C VAL A 57 -17.93 -6.90 -1.16
N LYS A 58 -19.01 -7.45 -1.67
CA LYS A 58 -19.86 -6.77 -2.69
C LYS A 58 -20.43 -5.45 -2.19
N ARG A 59 -20.75 -5.37 -0.90
CA ARG A 59 -21.37 -4.20 -0.24
C ARG A 59 -20.35 -3.17 0.27
N LEU A 60 -19.04 -3.37 0.04
CA LEU A 60 -18.03 -2.39 0.42
C LEU A 60 -18.28 -1.03 -0.22
N THR A 61 -18.12 0.01 0.57
CA THR A 61 -18.22 1.40 0.18
C THR A 61 -16.83 2.07 0.18
N GLU A 62 -16.74 3.26 -0.39
CA GLU A 62 -15.51 4.06 -0.33
C GLU A 62 -15.16 4.42 1.13
N GLU A 63 -16.17 4.60 2.01
CA GLU A 63 -15.93 4.81 3.44
C GLU A 63 -15.25 3.62 4.10
N ASP A 64 -15.65 2.38 3.77
CA ASP A 64 -14.97 1.17 4.22
C ASP A 64 -13.50 1.15 3.75
N PHE A 65 -13.26 1.56 2.49
CA PHE A 65 -11.91 1.70 1.97
C PHE A 65 -11.10 2.69 2.81
N HIS A 66 -11.62 3.91 3.05
CA HIS A 66 -10.95 4.94 3.85
C HIS A 66 -10.59 4.43 5.25
N ARG A 67 -11.53 3.74 5.91
CA ARG A 67 -11.31 3.15 7.24
C ARG A 67 -10.20 2.10 7.21
N VAL A 68 -10.29 1.14 6.29
CA VAL A 68 -9.29 0.05 6.17
C VAL A 68 -7.93 0.61 5.79
N PHE A 69 -7.87 1.53 4.82
CA PHE A 69 -6.64 2.18 4.38
C PHE A 69 -5.95 2.92 5.53
N LYS A 70 -6.70 3.78 6.24
CA LYS A 70 -6.16 4.56 7.35
C LYS A 70 -5.63 3.67 8.47
N GLN A 71 -6.42 2.70 8.91
CA GLN A 71 -6.08 1.85 10.05
C GLN A 71 -4.96 0.85 9.74
N ASN A 72 -5.03 0.16 8.60
CA ASN A 72 -4.19 -1.01 8.36
C ASN A 72 -2.94 -0.71 7.53
N TYR A 73 -2.85 0.45 6.92
CA TYR A 73 -1.69 0.83 6.11
C TYR A 73 -1.07 2.14 6.57
N TRP A 74 -1.83 3.23 6.62
CA TRP A 74 -1.31 4.54 6.98
C TRP A 74 -0.82 4.59 8.44
N ASN A 75 -1.68 4.22 9.39
CA ASN A 75 -1.35 4.20 10.81
C ASN A 75 -0.32 3.11 11.14
N ALA A 76 -0.41 1.94 10.48
CA ALA A 76 0.56 0.87 10.66
C ALA A 76 1.98 1.26 10.21
N CYS A 77 2.09 2.15 9.21
CA CYS A 77 3.35 2.77 8.80
C CYS A 77 3.71 4.00 9.64
N LYS A 78 2.92 4.40 10.63
CA LYS A 78 3.07 5.65 11.40
C LYS A 78 3.30 6.87 10.48
N ALA A 79 2.63 6.89 9.35
CA ALA A 79 2.90 7.85 8.28
C ALA A 79 2.60 9.30 8.70
N ASP A 80 1.66 9.53 9.62
CA ASP A 80 1.42 10.85 10.23
C ASP A 80 2.67 11.44 10.92
N GLN A 81 3.65 10.58 11.32
CA GLN A 81 4.87 11.01 12.01
C GLN A 81 6.06 11.19 11.03
N ILE A 82 5.87 10.87 9.76
CA ILE A 82 6.88 11.12 8.72
C ILE A 82 6.74 12.58 8.26
N GLN A 83 7.85 13.32 8.22
CA GLN A 83 7.85 14.73 7.83
C GLN A 83 7.69 14.90 6.32
N ASP A 84 8.34 14.07 5.53
CA ASP A 84 8.31 14.15 4.07
C ASP A 84 7.10 13.37 3.51
N GLN A 85 6.21 14.09 2.83
CA GLN A 85 5.00 13.54 2.23
C GLN A 85 5.30 12.51 1.14
N SER A 86 6.33 12.72 0.33
CA SER A 86 6.66 11.84 -0.78
C SER A 86 7.21 10.51 -0.29
N VAL A 87 8.03 10.53 0.77
CA VAL A 87 8.53 9.32 1.45
C VAL A 87 7.37 8.54 2.07
N ALA A 88 6.45 9.22 2.77
CA ALA A 88 5.25 8.61 3.33
C ALA A 88 4.37 7.98 2.25
N ASN A 89 4.12 8.68 1.15
CA ASN A 89 3.34 8.19 0.02
C ASN A 89 3.96 6.92 -0.59
N MET A 90 5.26 6.92 -0.84
CA MET A 90 5.98 5.76 -1.38
C MET A 90 5.90 4.55 -0.44
N LEU A 91 6.11 4.77 0.87
CA LEU A 91 6.05 3.72 1.87
C LEU A 91 4.66 3.09 1.95
N VAL A 92 3.62 3.94 2.07
CA VAL A 92 2.26 3.45 2.26
C VAL A 92 1.69 2.81 0.98
N ASP A 93 2.00 3.33 -0.21
CA ASP A 93 1.64 2.68 -1.47
C ASP A 93 2.35 1.32 -1.63
N PHE A 94 3.62 1.21 -1.24
CA PHE A 94 4.31 -0.08 -1.23
C PHE A 94 3.68 -1.04 -0.22
N ALA A 95 3.34 -0.56 0.98
CA ALA A 95 2.68 -1.34 2.02
C ALA A 95 1.30 -1.84 1.56
N TYR A 96 0.53 -1.00 0.89
CA TYR A 96 -0.78 -1.36 0.34
C TYR A 96 -0.69 -2.50 -0.68
N ASN A 97 0.31 -2.49 -1.56
CA ASN A 97 0.49 -3.50 -2.62
C ASN A 97 1.20 -4.78 -2.16
N SER A 98 2.06 -4.72 -1.14
CA SER A 98 2.95 -5.82 -0.80
C SER A 98 2.97 -6.18 0.69
N GLY A 99 2.18 -5.48 1.50
CA GLY A 99 2.11 -5.65 2.95
C GLY A 99 3.08 -4.73 3.72
N VAL A 100 2.63 -4.28 4.89
CA VAL A 100 3.32 -3.29 5.74
C VAL A 100 4.72 -3.76 6.12
N SER A 101 4.84 -4.96 6.70
CA SER A 101 6.14 -5.46 7.18
C SER A 101 7.19 -5.52 6.06
N LYS A 102 6.79 -5.91 4.84
CA LYS A 102 7.69 -5.96 3.70
C LYS A 102 8.14 -4.57 3.27
N ALA A 103 7.21 -3.64 3.09
CA ALA A 103 7.53 -2.27 2.70
C ALA A 103 8.46 -1.60 3.71
N VAL A 104 8.20 -1.81 5.01
CA VAL A 104 9.03 -1.27 6.10
C VAL A 104 10.42 -1.89 6.08
N LYS A 105 10.57 -3.21 5.91
CA LYS A 105 11.89 -3.86 5.80
C LYS A 105 12.72 -3.28 4.66
N HIS A 106 12.12 -3.07 3.50
CA HIS A 106 12.80 -2.47 2.35
C HIS A 106 13.26 -1.03 2.65
N LEU A 107 12.42 -0.22 3.29
CA LEU A 107 12.81 1.13 3.71
C LEU A 107 13.95 1.11 4.73
N GLN A 108 13.90 0.20 5.70
CA GLN A 108 14.94 0.03 6.72
C GLN A 108 16.29 -0.40 6.09
N LEU A 109 16.28 -1.28 5.10
CA LEU A 109 17.47 -1.66 4.32
C LEU A 109 18.08 -0.45 3.61
N VAL A 110 17.24 0.38 2.97
CA VAL A 110 17.70 1.62 2.31
C VAL A 110 18.30 2.61 3.31
N LEU A 111 17.75 2.67 4.52
CA LEU A 111 18.26 3.51 5.61
C LEU A 111 19.54 2.94 6.26
N GLY A 112 19.93 1.71 5.95
CA GLY A 112 21.08 1.05 6.56
C GLY A 112 20.89 0.69 8.04
N ILE A 113 19.64 0.44 8.45
CA ILE A 113 19.29 0.05 9.82
C ILE A 113 18.71 -1.36 9.87
N THR A 114 18.55 -1.92 11.08
CA THR A 114 17.95 -3.26 11.27
C THR A 114 16.58 -3.35 10.61
N ALA A 115 16.40 -4.32 9.72
CA ALA A 115 15.18 -4.53 8.95
C ALA A 115 14.22 -5.50 9.65
N ASP A 116 13.61 -5.06 10.76
CA ASP A 116 12.62 -5.83 11.54
C ASP A 116 11.20 -5.75 10.97
N GLY A 117 10.92 -4.77 10.10
CA GLY A 117 9.61 -4.56 9.47
C GLY A 117 8.62 -3.80 10.34
N ILE A 118 9.10 -3.10 11.37
CA ILE A 118 8.30 -2.32 12.33
C ILE A 118 8.77 -0.87 12.31
N ILE A 119 7.84 0.08 12.19
CA ILE A 119 8.16 1.50 12.35
C ILE A 119 8.22 1.85 13.85
N GLY A 120 9.39 1.68 14.44
CA GLY A 120 9.71 2.17 15.77
C GLY A 120 10.33 3.57 15.76
N ASN A 121 10.67 4.09 16.96
CA ASN A 121 11.26 5.42 17.10
C ASN A 121 12.59 5.56 16.35
N LYS A 122 13.43 4.50 16.32
CA LYS A 122 14.69 4.48 15.57
C LYS A 122 14.45 4.64 14.06
N THR A 123 13.46 3.92 13.52
CA THR A 123 13.11 4.01 12.09
C THR A 123 12.56 5.38 11.75
N LEU A 124 11.63 5.93 12.56
CA LEU A 124 11.09 7.28 12.37
C LEU A 124 12.19 8.36 12.43
N TYR A 125 13.08 8.25 13.41
CA TYR A 125 14.21 9.16 13.51
C TYR A 125 15.10 9.12 12.26
N ALA A 126 15.44 7.91 11.78
CA ALA A 126 16.26 7.74 10.58
C ALA A 126 15.56 8.32 9.33
N ILE A 127 14.25 8.07 9.15
CA ILE A 127 13.46 8.65 8.06
C ILE A 127 13.53 10.19 8.12
N ASN A 128 13.17 10.77 9.26
CA ASN A 128 13.01 12.22 9.41
C ASN A 128 14.34 12.98 9.43
N LYS A 129 15.46 12.32 9.69
CA LYS A 129 16.82 12.90 9.61
C LYS A 129 17.42 12.80 8.21
N SER A 130 16.89 11.94 7.35
CA SER A 130 17.35 11.79 5.97
C SER A 130 16.96 12.99 5.11
N ASN A 131 17.74 13.25 4.06
CA ASN A 131 17.25 14.11 2.98
C ASN A 131 16.09 13.40 2.27
N GLY A 132 14.90 14.00 2.29
CA GLY A 132 13.66 13.37 1.82
C GLY A 132 13.73 12.92 0.36
N GLU A 133 14.24 13.77 -0.53
CA GLU A 133 14.36 13.45 -1.95
C GLU A 133 15.33 12.30 -2.21
N ARG A 134 16.51 12.33 -1.60
CA ARG A 134 17.49 11.25 -1.73
C ARG A 134 16.95 9.93 -1.19
N LEU A 135 16.29 9.96 -0.05
CA LEU A 135 15.67 8.78 0.54
C LEU A 135 14.57 8.23 -0.37
N PHE A 136 13.71 9.12 -0.89
CA PHE A 136 12.64 8.74 -1.81
C PHE A 136 13.18 8.04 -3.05
N GLU A 137 14.21 8.62 -3.72
CA GLU A 137 14.78 8.04 -4.95
C GLU A 137 15.49 6.70 -4.67
N ALA A 138 16.22 6.60 -3.57
CA ALA A 138 16.85 5.33 -3.16
C ALA A 138 15.79 4.25 -2.88
N PHE A 139 14.72 4.60 -2.17
CA PHE A 139 13.64 3.68 -1.85
C PHE A 139 12.82 3.28 -3.09
N LYS A 140 12.58 4.22 -4.01
CA LYS A 140 11.95 3.93 -5.32
C LYS A 140 12.78 2.96 -6.15
N LYS A 141 14.10 3.14 -6.18
CA LYS A 141 15.04 2.23 -6.86
C LYS A 141 15.00 0.82 -6.25
N ASP A 142 15.03 0.71 -4.93
CA ASP A 142 14.92 -0.56 -4.22
C ASP A 142 13.57 -1.26 -4.49
N ARG A 143 12.46 -0.52 -4.42
CA ARG A 143 11.14 -1.05 -4.77
C ARG A 143 11.07 -1.54 -6.21
N LYS A 144 11.69 -0.83 -7.17
CA LYS A 144 11.77 -1.26 -8.57
C LYS A 144 12.53 -2.59 -8.69
N ALA A 145 13.65 -2.72 -8.01
CA ALA A 145 14.42 -3.97 -7.98
C ALA A 145 13.61 -5.12 -7.36
N TYR A 146 12.88 -4.87 -6.27
CA TYR A 146 11.98 -5.84 -5.68
C TYR A 146 10.90 -6.31 -6.67
N LEU A 147 10.22 -5.40 -7.38
CA LEU A 147 9.18 -5.75 -8.36
C LEU A 147 9.73 -6.62 -9.49
N ASN A 148 10.92 -6.29 -10.01
CA ASN A 148 11.57 -7.12 -11.03
C ASN A 148 11.91 -8.52 -10.50
N ARG A 149 12.35 -8.65 -9.24
CA ARG A 149 12.71 -9.93 -8.63
C ARG A 149 11.51 -10.85 -8.43
N ILE A 150 10.33 -10.31 -8.08
CA ILE A 150 9.13 -11.10 -7.88
C ILE A 150 8.36 -11.42 -9.15
N ALA A 151 8.69 -10.79 -10.28
CA ALA A 151 8.05 -10.98 -11.57
C ALA A 151 8.57 -12.26 -12.26
N VAL A 152 8.30 -13.42 -11.64
CA VAL A 152 8.68 -14.75 -12.14
C VAL A 152 7.44 -15.60 -12.39
N GLY A 153 7.55 -16.57 -13.30
CA GLY A 153 6.41 -17.43 -13.65
C GLY A 153 5.19 -16.62 -14.10
N ASP A 154 4.03 -16.95 -13.56
CA ASP A 154 2.76 -16.30 -13.86
C ASP A 154 2.71 -14.80 -13.47
N GLN A 155 3.60 -14.36 -12.59
CA GLN A 155 3.67 -12.96 -12.16
C GLN A 155 4.33 -12.04 -13.21
N LYS A 156 5.02 -12.58 -14.22
CA LYS A 156 5.64 -11.76 -15.30
C LYS A 156 4.66 -10.84 -16.00
N GLY A 157 3.43 -11.29 -16.21
CA GLY A 157 2.38 -10.51 -16.88
C GLY A 157 2.01 -9.22 -16.14
N PHE A 158 2.19 -9.18 -14.83
CA PHE A 158 1.83 -8.02 -14.01
C PHE A 158 2.93 -6.95 -13.92
N LEU A 159 4.18 -7.28 -14.25
CA LEU A 159 5.33 -6.39 -14.08
C LEU A 159 5.13 -5.04 -14.75
N LYS A 160 4.62 -5.01 -15.99
CA LYS A 160 4.37 -3.77 -16.73
C LYS A 160 3.41 -2.84 -15.96
N GLY A 161 2.34 -3.39 -15.40
CA GLY A 161 1.38 -2.65 -14.59
C GLY A 161 2.01 -2.12 -13.29
N TRP A 162 2.79 -2.95 -12.60
CA TRP A 162 3.48 -2.56 -11.36
C TRP A 162 4.49 -1.44 -11.59
N LEU A 163 5.30 -1.55 -12.65
CA LEU A 163 6.28 -0.51 -13.01
C LEU A 163 5.59 0.78 -13.49
N ARG A 164 4.46 0.68 -14.21
CA ARG A 164 3.64 1.84 -14.59
C ARG A 164 3.13 2.56 -13.33
N ARG A 165 2.52 1.84 -12.36
CA ARG A 165 2.08 2.44 -11.08
C ARG A 165 3.25 3.13 -10.37
N LEU A 166 4.40 2.45 -10.25
CA LEU A 166 5.58 3.02 -9.62
C LEU A 166 6.09 4.29 -10.34
N SER A 167 6.00 4.34 -11.66
CA SER A 167 6.42 5.53 -12.45
C SER A 167 5.54 6.76 -12.21
N TYR A 168 4.30 6.56 -11.75
CA TYR A 168 3.35 7.63 -11.44
C TYR A 168 3.57 8.26 -10.05
N ILE A 169 4.45 7.67 -9.24
CA ILE A 169 4.89 8.21 -7.95
C ILE A 169 6.25 8.87 -8.15
N THR A 170 6.31 10.20 -8.11
CA THR A 170 7.54 10.99 -8.19
C THR A 170 7.68 11.85 -6.95
N TYR A 171 8.89 12.32 -6.66
CA TYR A 171 9.08 13.23 -5.55
C TYR A 171 8.27 14.52 -5.78
N GLY A 172 7.48 14.90 -4.79
CA GLY A 172 6.57 16.06 -4.84
C GLY A 172 5.28 15.85 -5.64
N ASN A 173 5.09 14.73 -6.37
CA ASN A 173 3.91 14.56 -7.21
C ASN A 173 3.41 13.11 -7.31
N LEU A 174 2.09 12.98 -7.38
CA LEU A 174 1.35 11.74 -7.66
C LEU A 174 0.48 11.92 -8.90
N LYS A 175 0.78 11.20 -9.97
CA LYS A 175 -0.04 11.22 -11.19
C LYS A 175 -1.17 10.19 -11.06
N LEU A 176 -2.42 10.63 -11.22
CA LEU A 176 -3.57 9.73 -11.18
C LEU A 176 -3.61 8.84 -12.44
N ASN A 177 -4.08 7.60 -12.25
CA ASN A 177 -4.36 6.67 -13.34
C ASN A 177 -5.75 7.00 -13.91
N LYS A 178 -5.76 7.72 -15.02
CA LYS A 178 -6.99 8.08 -15.76
C LYS A 178 -7.26 7.06 -16.86
#